data_2064bafb582ea98af3d08b477f452918
#
_entry.id   2064bafb582ea98af3d08b477f452918
#
_cell.length_a   1.000
_cell.length_b   1.000
_cell.length_c   1.000
_cell.angle_alpha   90.00
_cell.angle_beta   90.00
_cell.angle_gamma   90.00
#
_symmetry.space_group_name_H-M   'P 1'
#
loop_
_entity.id
_entity.type
_entity.pdbx_description
1 polymer ?
#
loop_
_entity_poly.entity_id
_entity_poly.type
_entity_poly.pdbx_seq_one_letter_code
_entity_poly.pdbx_strand_id
1 'polypeptide(L)'
;NTLMIWDAEPMNCFELDSFDKGDYHKAVEQENLAKNLVEVLYPNDNHIAGKELRLKQQYFFVSASVQRAVARFKKNHPDIHQLPEKVTFQLNDTHPTVAVAELMRVLLDEEGLEWDEAWEVTRKTCAYTNHTIMAEALEKWPVELFSRLLPRVYQIIEEINRRFILDIQAKYPGNYDKIKKMAILYDGQVKMAHLAIVAGYSVNGVAKLHTEILKKQELKDFYEMMPEKFNNKTNGITQRRFLLHGNQLLADWVTDHIGPEWITDLSQISKLKVYVDDEKAQQEFMNIKYQNKVRLAKYILEHNGVEVNPRSIFDVQVKRLHEYKRQLLNILHVIYLYDQIKKHPEMDFYPRTFIFGAKASAGYARAKKIIKLINSVADVVNNDASIEGKLKVVFIENYRVSNAEMIFAAADVSEQISTASKEASGTG
;
A
#
# COMPACT_ATOMS: atom_id res chain seq x y z
N ASN A 1 -0.07 6.59 -19.70
CA ASN A 1 0.26 5.35 -18.98
C ASN A 1 -0.90 4.36 -19.10
N THR A 2 -0.60 3.08 -19.25
CA THR A 2 -1.61 2.01 -19.34
C THR A 2 -1.57 1.18 -18.05
N LEU A 3 -2.71 1.09 -17.37
CA LEU A 3 -2.91 0.14 -16.29
C LEU A 3 -3.35 -1.19 -16.89
N MET A 4 -2.69 -2.28 -16.50
CA MET A 4 -3.09 -3.62 -16.90
C MET A 4 -3.89 -4.26 -15.78
N ILE A 5 -5.07 -4.73 -16.10
CA ILE A 5 -5.94 -5.52 -15.23
C ILE A 5 -5.97 -6.92 -15.85
N TRP A 6 -5.39 -7.88 -15.14
CA TRP A 6 -5.29 -9.25 -15.59
C TRP A 6 -6.53 -10.04 -15.19
N ASP A 7 -7.01 -10.89 -16.08
CA ASP A 7 -8.05 -11.87 -15.83
C ASP A 7 -7.50 -13.28 -16.07
N ALA A 8 -8.14 -14.29 -15.50
CA ALA A 8 -7.74 -15.67 -15.60
C ALA A 8 -8.82 -16.52 -16.25
N GLU A 9 -8.46 -17.19 -17.33
CA GLU A 9 -9.34 -18.12 -18.03
C GLU A 9 -8.87 -19.56 -17.75
N PRO A 10 -9.81 -20.52 -17.52
CA PRO A 10 -9.45 -21.91 -17.35
C PRO A 10 -9.02 -22.53 -18.69
N MET A 11 -8.11 -23.49 -18.65
CA MET A 11 -7.74 -24.26 -19.86
C MET A 11 -8.89 -25.15 -20.33
N ASN A 12 -9.68 -25.69 -19.39
CA ASN A 12 -10.91 -26.42 -19.65
C ASN A 12 -12.03 -25.84 -18.80
N CYS A 13 -13.08 -25.29 -19.44
CA CYS A 13 -14.20 -24.70 -18.72
C CYS A 13 -15.10 -25.73 -18.05
N PHE A 14 -15.20 -26.93 -18.59
CA PHE A 14 -16.14 -27.95 -18.12
C PHE A 14 -15.63 -29.34 -18.42
N GLU A 15 -15.63 -30.24 -17.43
CA GLU A 15 -15.21 -31.62 -17.56
C GLU A 15 -16.46 -32.53 -17.60
N LEU A 16 -16.91 -32.83 -18.81
CA LEU A 16 -18.14 -33.59 -19.06
C LEU A 16 -18.12 -34.98 -18.42
N ASP A 17 -16.98 -35.68 -18.48
CA ASP A 17 -16.83 -37.03 -17.90
C ASP A 17 -17.07 -37.05 -16.39
N SER A 18 -16.63 -36.01 -15.68
CA SER A 18 -16.88 -35.85 -14.24
C SER A 18 -18.33 -35.50 -13.95
N PHE A 19 -18.93 -34.64 -14.78
CA PHE A 19 -20.34 -34.32 -14.68
C PHE A 19 -21.24 -35.53 -14.85
N ASP A 20 -21.01 -36.33 -15.90
CA ASP A 20 -21.79 -37.55 -16.20
C ASP A 20 -21.66 -38.61 -15.10
N LYS A 21 -20.55 -38.61 -14.37
CA LYS A 21 -20.33 -39.47 -13.18
C LYS A 21 -20.95 -38.91 -11.89
N GLY A 22 -21.59 -37.73 -11.96
CA GLY A 22 -22.20 -37.06 -10.80
C GLY A 22 -21.23 -36.26 -9.94
N ASP A 23 -19.97 -36.09 -10.35
CA ASP A 23 -19.00 -35.23 -9.67
C ASP A 23 -19.07 -33.82 -10.23
N TYR A 24 -20.15 -33.09 -9.86
CA TYR A 24 -20.43 -31.76 -10.36
C TYR A 24 -19.40 -30.70 -9.88
N HIS A 25 -18.78 -30.92 -8.73
CA HIS A 25 -17.74 -30.00 -8.22
C HIS A 25 -16.48 -30.11 -9.07
N LYS A 26 -16.05 -31.29 -9.40
CA LYS A 26 -14.89 -31.55 -10.25
C LYS A 26 -15.13 -31.05 -11.67
N ALA A 27 -16.34 -31.17 -12.17
CA ALA A 27 -16.71 -30.74 -13.52
C ALA A 27 -16.44 -29.24 -13.78
N VAL A 28 -16.46 -28.38 -12.73
CA VAL A 28 -16.22 -26.93 -12.82
C VAL A 28 -14.99 -26.49 -12.01
N GLU A 29 -14.14 -27.40 -11.57
CA GLU A 29 -13.00 -27.12 -10.71
C GLU A 29 -12.03 -26.12 -11.34
N GLN A 30 -11.69 -26.30 -12.62
CA GLN A 30 -10.76 -25.43 -13.35
C GLN A 30 -11.29 -24.01 -13.47
N GLU A 31 -12.58 -23.85 -13.71
CA GLU A 31 -13.22 -22.53 -13.75
C GLU A 31 -13.18 -21.83 -12.39
N ASN A 32 -13.46 -22.58 -11.32
CA ASN A 32 -13.38 -22.04 -9.95
C ASN A 32 -11.95 -21.67 -9.55
N LEU A 33 -10.95 -22.46 -9.94
CA LEU A 33 -9.54 -22.16 -9.69
C LEU A 33 -9.11 -20.87 -10.43
N ALA A 34 -9.50 -20.70 -11.69
CA ALA A 34 -9.21 -19.51 -12.46
C ALA A 34 -9.86 -18.26 -11.81
N LYS A 35 -11.14 -18.32 -11.45
CA LYS A 35 -11.85 -17.24 -10.76
C LYS A 35 -11.18 -16.86 -9.43
N ASN A 36 -10.77 -17.83 -8.64
CA ASN A 36 -10.11 -17.57 -7.35
C ASN A 36 -8.81 -16.80 -7.48
N LEU A 37 -8.10 -16.87 -8.61
CA LEU A 37 -6.88 -16.10 -8.83
C LEU A 37 -7.13 -14.59 -8.91
N VAL A 38 -8.29 -14.16 -9.37
CA VAL A 38 -8.58 -12.75 -9.71
C VAL A 38 -9.73 -12.14 -8.92
N GLU A 39 -10.63 -12.94 -8.34
CA GLU A 39 -11.86 -12.48 -7.69
C GLU A 39 -11.59 -11.65 -6.44
N VAL A 40 -10.71 -12.11 -5.55
CA VAL A 40 -10.39 -11.42 -4.30
C VAL A 40 -8.90 -11.29 -4.12
N LEU A 41 -8.37 -10.08 -4.24
CA LEU A 41 -6.98 -9.77 -3.93
C LEU A 41 -6.75 -9.73 -2.42
N TYR A 42 -5.62 -10.23 -1.94
CA TYR A 42 -5.26 -10.39 -0.53
C TYR A 42 -6.27 -11.26 0.24
N PRO A 43 -6.38 -12.54 -0.11
CA PRO A 43 -7.22 -13.47 0.63
C PRO A 43 -6.73 -13.63 2.08
N ASN A 44 -7.59 -14.19 2.94
CA ASN A 44 -7.16 -14.57 4.29
C ASN A 44 -6.07 -15.66 4.21
N ASP A 45 -4.87 -15.35 4.64
CA ASP A 45 -3.67 -16.21 4.60
C ASP A 45 -3.27 -16.78 5.99
N ASN A 46 -4.20 -16.79 6.94
CA ASN A 46 -4.01 -17.46 8.25
C ASN A 46 -3.99 -19.00 8.15
N HIS A 47 -4.33 -19.57 7.00
CA HIS A 47 -4.33 -20.99 6.71
C HIS A 47 -3.55 -21.30 5.43
N ILE A 48 -3.15 -22.57 5.24
CA ILE A 48 -2.28 -23.00 4.14
C ILE A 48 -2.91 -22.68 2.78
N ALA A 49 -4.20 -23.00 2.58
CA ALA A 49 -4.88 -22.76 1.31
C ALA A 49 -4.89 -21.25 0.92
N GLY A 50 -5.04 -20.37 1.90
CA GLY A 50 -4.95 -18.91 1.67
C GLY A 50 -3.54 -18.46 1.32
N LYS A 51 -2.50 -19.04 1.94
CA LYS A 51 -1.11 -18.80 1.58
C LYS A 51 -0.81 -19.28 0.16
N GLU A 52 -1.28 -20.47 -0.20
CA GLU A 52 -1.16 -20.99 -1.57
C GLU A 52 -1.81 -20.06 -2.59
N LEU A 53 -3.06 -19.67 -2.34
CA LEU A 53 -3.77 -18.76 -3.23
C LEU A 53 -3.04 -17.42 -3.38
N ARG A 54 -2.55 -16.85 -2.29
CA ARG A 54 -1.79 -15.59 -2.32
C ARG A 54 -0.50 -15.72 -3.14
N LEU A 55 0.26 -16.81 -2.98
CA LEU A 55 1.47 -17.04 -3.77
C LEU A 55 1.15 -17.25 -5.26
N LYS A 56 0.07 -17.98 -5.56
CA LYS A 56 -0.42 -18.15 -6.94
C LYS A 56 -0.82 -16.81 -7.56
N GLN A 57 -1.52 -15.93 -6.82
CA GLN A 57 -1.88 -14.59 -7.27
C GLN A 57 -0.65 -13.74 -7.56
N GLN A 58 0.34 -13.71 -6.66
CA GLN A 58 1.57 -12.97 -6.87
C GLN A 58 2.29 -13.42 -8.13
N TYR A 59 2.47 -14.71 -8.30
CA TYR A 59 3.13 -15.25 -9.49
C TYR A 59 2.34 -15.00 -10.77
N PHE A 60 1.03 -15.20 -10.76
CA PHE A 60 0.17 -14.99 -11.93
C PHE A 60 0.27 -13.55 -12.45
N PHE A 61 0.09 -12.57 -11.57
CA PHE A 61 0.16 -11.16 -11.97
C PHE A 61 1.57 -10.73 -12.38
N VAL A 62 2.57 -11.22 -11.69
CA VAL A 62 3.98 -10.92 -11.99
C VAL A 62 4.37 -11.54 -13.33
N SER A 63 4.10 -12.82 -13.54
CA SER A 63 4.47 -13.53 -14.78
C SER A 63 3.81 -12.88 -16.00
N ALA A 64 2.51 -12.61 -15.93
CA ALA A 64 1.79 -11.91 -17.00
C ALA A 64 2.39 -10.53 -17.31
N SER A 65 2.78 -9.80 -16.25
CA SER A 65 3.37 -8.46 -16.41
C SER A 65 4.79 -8.49 -16.98
N VAL A 66 5.64 -9.40 -16.52
CA VAL A 66 7.02 -9.56 -17.00
C VAL A 66 7.02 -10.00 -18.44
N GLN A 67 6.29 -11.05 -18.79
CA GLN A 67 6.20 -11.58 -20.16
C GLN A 67 5.67 -10.51 -21.12
N ARG A 68 4.63 -9.77 -20.73
CA ARG A 68 4.11 -8.66 -21.55
C ARG A 68 5.15 -7.55 -21.74
N ALA A 69 5.89 -7.18 -20.69
CA ALA A 69 6.90 -6.14 -20.79
C ALA A 69 8.04 -6.55 -21.75
N VAL A 70 8.53 -7.78 -21.64
CA VAL A 70 9.55 -8.35 -22.53
C VAL A 70 9.02 -8.42 -23.98
N ALA A 71 7.83 -8.96 -24.19
CA ALA A 71 7.22 -9.06 -25.52
C ALA A 71 7.02 -7.67 -26.16
N ARG A 72 6.60 -6.69 -25.38
CA ARG A 72 6.46 -5.31 -25.86
C ARG A 72 7.81 -4.67 -26.21
N PHE A 73 8.82 -4.89 -25.39
CA PHE A 73 10.18 -4.42 -25.65
C PHE A 73 10.72 -4.99 -26.95
N LYS A 74 10.61 -6.30 -27.16
CA LYS A 74 11.13 -7.01 -28.35
C LYS A 74 10.50 -6.53 -29.67
N LYS A 75 9.31 -5.95 -29.68
CA LYS A 75 8.70 -5.40 -30.90
C LYS A 75 9.56 -4.31 -31.56
N ASN A 76 10.30 -3.55 -30.76
CA ASN A 76 11.09 -2.40 -31.26
C ASN A 76 12.60 -2.54 -30.99
N HIS A 77 13.00 -3.55 -30.19
CA HIS A 77 14.37 -3.75 -29.75
C HIS A 77 14.72 -5.25 -29.87
N PRO A 78 15.48 -5.66 -30.89
CA PRO A 78 15.81 -7.07 -31.12
C PRO A 78 16.81 -7.62 -30.09
N ASP A 79 17.65 -6.76 -29.52
CA ASP A 79 18.67 -7.15 -28.56
C ASP A 79 18.13 -7.04 -27.11
N ILE A 80 17.91 -8.20 -26.48
CA ILE A 80 17.36 -8.29 -25.13
C ILE A 80 18.29 -7.69 -24.07
N HIS A 81 19.59 -7.58 -24.33
CA HIS A 81 20.55 -6.96 -23.41
C HIS A 81 20.27 -5.46 -23.20
N GLN A 82 19.55 -4.82 -24.11
CA GLN A 82 19.11 -3.42 -23.98
C GLN A 82 17.87 -3.24 -23.13
N LEU A 83 17.26 -4.32 -22.60
CA LEU A 83 16.06 -4.25 -21.75
C LEU A 83 16.21 -3.24 -20.60
N PRO A 84 17.33 -3.21 -19.83
CA PRO A 84 17.50 -2.28 -18.72
C PRO A 84 17.49 -0.79 -19.10
N GLU A 85 17.78 -0.47 -20.35
CA GLU A 85 17.78 0.92 -20.84
C GLU A 85 16.35 1.45 -21.07
N LYS A 86 15.37 0.57 -21.25
CA LYS A 86 14.01 0.90 -21.66
C LYS A 86 12.94 0.47 -20.67
N VAL A 87 13.25 -0.48 -19.78
CA VAL A 87 12.31 -1.09 -18.84
C VAL A 87 12.91 -1.10 -17.45
N THR A 88 12.11 -0.71 -16.48
CA THR A 88 12.39 -0.89 -15.05
C THR A 88 11.20 -1.53 -14.38
N PHE A 89 11.44 -2.58 -13.62
CA PHE A 89 10.46 -3.15 -12.69
C PHE A 89 10.70 -2.55 -11.30
N GLN A 90 9.83 -1.61 -10.92
CA GLN A 90 9.83 -1.07 -9.56
C GLN A 90 9.02 -2.00 -8.66
N LEU A 91 9.71 -2.76 -7.81
CA LEU A 91 9.08 -3.63 -6.82
C LEU A 91 8.53 -2.79 -5.68
N ASN A 92 7.21 -2.64 -5.67
CA ASN A 92 6.50 -1.88 -4.65
C ASN A 92 6.23 -2.80 -3.44
N ASP A 93 7.08 -2.73 -2.43
CA ASP A 93 7.21 -3.72 -1.36
C ASP A 93 7.69 -5.09 -1.89
N THR A 94 7.52 -6.15 -1.11
CA THR A 94 7.95 -7.51 -1.46
C THR A 94 6.91 -8.30 -2.25
N HIS A 95 5.68 -7.81 -2.38
CA HIS A 95 4.59 -8.53 -3.03
C HIS A 95 4.91 -8.94 -4.47
N PRO A 96 5.58 -8.12 -5.32
CA PRO A 96 5.96 -8.51 -6.65
C PRO A 96 7.39 -9.06 -6.78
N THR A 97 8.08 -9.39 -5.68
CA THR A 97 9.51 -9.75 -5.72
C THR A 97 9.80 -11.02 -6.53
N VAL A 98 8.83 -11.90 -6.69
CA VAL A 98 8.99 -13.07 -7.57
C VAL A 98 9.31 -12.67 -9.03
N ALA A 99 9.12 -11.40 -9.40
CA ALA A 99 9.51 -10.84 -10.70
C ALA A 99 11.01 -10.99 -10.99
N VAL A 100 11.86 -10.99 -9.97
CA VAL A 100 13.30 -11.24 -10.12
C VAL A 100 13.54 -12.62 -10.73
N ALA A 101 12.99 -13.65 -10.12
CA ALA A 101 13.18 -15.02 -10.59
C ALA A 101 12.39 -15.32 -11.86
N GLU A 102 11.22 -14.70 -12.05
CA GLU A 102 10.45 -14.81 -13.29
C GLU A 102 11.15 -14.14 -14.47
N LEU A 103 11.75 -12.97 -14.28
CA LEU A 103 12.55 -12.36 -15.34
C LEU A 103 13.76 -13.23 -15.68
N MET A 104 14.46 -13.78 -14.69
CA MET A 104 15.54 -14.73 -14.92
C MET A 104 15.05 -15.94 -15.71
N ARG A 105 13.87 -16.51 -15.35
CA ARG A 105 13.29 -17.65 -16.07
C ARG A 105 13.04 -17.31 -17.54
N VAL A 106 12.43 -16.17 -17.82
CA VAL A 106 12.17 -15.72 -19.19
C VAL A 106 13.49 -15.55 -19.96
N LEU A 107 14.49 -14.93 -19.36
CA LEU A 107 15.78 -14.70 -20.01
C LEU A 107 16.55 -16.00 -20.25
N LEU A 108 16.53 -16.95 -19.32
CA LEU A 108 17.23 -18.23 -19.43
C LEU A 108 16.49 -19.22 -20.34
N ASP A 109 15.19 -19.44 -20.05
CA ASP A 109 14.42 -20.56 -20.61
C ASP A 109 13.74 -20.20 -21.93
N GLU A 110 13.40 -18.92 -22.17
CA GLU A 110 12.70 -18.46 -23.37
C GLU A 110 13.62 -17.67 -24.33
N GLU A 111 14.51 -16.83 -23.78
CA GLU A 111 15.44 -16.04 -24.59
C GLU A 111 16.79 -16.73 -24.80
N GLY A 112 17.10 -17.80 -24.05
CA GLY A 112 18.30 -18.62 -24.22
C GLY A 112 19.61 -17.94 -23.79
N LEU A 113 19.54 -16.95 -22.87
CA LEU A 113 20.74 -16.32 -22.34
C LEU A 113 21.47 -17.25 -21.37
N GLU A 114 22.80 -17.10 -21.30
CA GLU A 114 23.57 -17.71 -20.23
C GLU A 114 23.28 -17.01 -18.88
N TRP A 115 23.57 -17.71 -17.78
CA TRP A 115 23.24 -17.23 -16.44
C TRP A 115 23.75 -15.82 -16.12
N ASP A 116 25.01 -15.56 -16.43
CA ASP A 116 25.65 -14.29 -16.05
C ASP A 116 25.08 -13.12 -16.85
N GLU A 117 24.74 -13.33 -18.11
CA GLU A 117 24.06 -12.36 -18.98
C GLU A 117 22.65 -12.07 -18.48
N ALA A 118 21.86 -13.11 -18.21
CA ALA A 118 20.49 -12.99 -17.65
C ALA A 118 20.49 -12.27 -16.30
N TRP A 119 21.47 -12.57 -15.43
CA TRP A 119 21.61 -11.95 -14.12
C TRP A 119 21.98 -10.47 -14.25
N GLU A 120 22.87 -10.11 -15.14
CA GLU A 120 23.25 -8.71 -15.38
C GLU A 120 22.06 -7.88 -15.91
N VAL A 121 21.28 -8.41 -16.85
CA VAL A 121 20.04 -7.79 -17.32
C VAL A 121 19.05 -7.63 -16.18
N THR A 122 18.82 -8.67 -15.39
CA THR A 122 17.87 -8.66 -14.27
C THR A 122 18.26 -7.63 -13.21
N ARG A 123 19.52 -7.60 -12.79
CA ARG A 123 20.03 -6.67 -11.78
C ARG A 123 19.93 -5.21 -12.19
N LYS A 124 20.00 -4.91 -13.48
CA LYS A 124 19.85 -3.55 -14.01
C LYS A 124 18.39 -3.17 -14.29
N THR A 125 17.46 -4.15 -14.27
CA THR A 125 16.05 -3.92 -14.58
C THR A 125 15.19 -3.77 -13.33
N CYS A 126 15.56 -4.40 -12.20
CA CYS A 126 14.77 -4.43 -10.97
C CYS A 126 15.24 -3.36 -9.98
N ALA A 127 14.27 -2.67 -9.35
CA ALA A 127 14.48 -1.77 -8.22
C ALA A 127 13.44 -2.05 -7.13
N TYR A 128 13.79 -1.82 -5.87
CA TYR A 128 12.97 -2.18 -4.72
C TYR A 128 12.67 -1.00 -3.80
N THR A 129 11.40 -0.81 -3.48
CA THR A 129 10.93 0.12 -2.46
C THR A 129 10.45 -0.64 -1.23
N ASN A 130 11.10 -0.40 -0.09
CA ASN A 130 10.68 -0.96 1.20
C ASN A 130 9.69 0.00 1.89
N HIS A 131 8.54 -0.54 2.34
CA HIS A 131 7.49 0.22 3.04
C HIS A 131 7.40 -0.08 4.54
N THR A 132 8.09 -1.10 5.04
CA THR A 132 8.02 -1.51 6.44
C THR A 132 9.38 -1.56 7.10
N ILE A 133 9.40 -1.20 8.40
CA ILE A 133 10.58 -1.35 9.26
C ILE A 133 10.42 -2.46 10.29
N MET A 134 9.27 -3.16 10.30
CA MET A 134 9.05 -4.27 11.21
C MET A 134 9.62 -5.55 10.58
N ALA A 135 10.69 -6.09 11.15
CA ALA A 135 11.33 -7.32 10.65
C ALA A 135 10.35 -8.51 10.55
N GLU A 136 9.40 -8.59 11.50
CA GLU A 136 8.35 -9.61 11.51
C GLU A 136 7.34 -9.45 10.35
N ALA A 137 7.21 -8.25 9.79
CA ALA A 137 6.31 -7.97 8.67
C ALA A 137 6.98 -8.14 7.30
N LEU A 138 8.28 -8.41 7.25
CA LEU A 138 8.96 -8.76 6.00
C LEU A 138 8.48 -10.12 5.51
N GLU A 139 8.02 -10.18 4.27
CA GLU A 139 7.40 -11.37 3.68
C GLU A 139 8.39 -12.55 3.57
N LYS A 140 7.93 -13.71 4.03
CA LYS A 140 8.65 -14.97 3.97
C LYS A 140 7.71 -16.07 3.52
N TRP A 141 8.21 -16.99 2.69
CA TRP A 141 7.46 -18.16 2.26
C TRP A 141 8.14 -19.43 2.74
N PRO A 142 7.39 -20.42 3.27
CA PRO A 142 7.95 -21.74 3.52
C PRO A 142 8.54 -22.33 2.24
N VAL A 143 9.76 -22.83 2.29
CA VAL A 143 10.44 -23.45 1.14
C VAL A 143 9.61 -24.58 0.56
N GLU A 144 9.03 -25.45 1.39
CA GLU A 144 8.19 -26.57 0.96
C GLU A 144 7.00 -26.10 0.10
N LEU A 145 6.30 -25.04 0.55
CA LEU A 145 5.18 -24.47 -0.19
C LEU A 145 5.64 -23.85 -1.52
N PHE A 146 6.70 -23.05 -1.46
CA PHE A 146 7.19 -22.30 -2.61
C PHE A 146 7.74 -23.24 -3.70
N SER A 147 8.59 -24.20 -3.33
CA SER A 147 9.21 -25.14 -4.25
C SER A 147 8.19 -26.09 -4.91
N ARG A 148 7.14 -26.48 -4.16
CA ARG A 148 6.05 -27.31 -4.68
C ARG A 148 5.20 -26.55 -5.72
N LEU A 149 4.87 -25.29 -5.46
CA LEU A 149 4.02 -24.49 -6.34
C LEU A 149 4.78 -23.92 -7.55
N LEU A 150 6.02 -23.51 -7.36
CA LEU A 150 6.83 -22.78 -8.34
C LEU A 150 8.23 -23.42 -8.47
N PRO A 151 8.34 -24.69 -8.88
CA PRO A 151 9.60 -25.44 -8.82
C PRO A 151 10.72 -24.80 -9.64
N ARG A 152 10.45 -24.31 -10.86
CA ARG A 152 11.47 -23.67 -11.69
C ARG A 152 11.93 -22.33 -11.12
N VAL A 153 10.99 -21.52 -10.65
CA VAL A 153 11.29 -20.24 -10.00
C VAL A 153 12.12 -20.44 -8.73
N TYR A 154 11.80 -21.50 -7.97
CA TYR A 154 12.55 -21.87 -6.78
C TYR A 154 14.01 -22.28 -7.11
N GLN A 155 14.23 -23.09 -8.13
CA GLN A 155 15.59 -23.45 -8.59
C GLN A 155 16.44 -22.22 -8.92
N ILE A 156 15.82 -21.23 -9.55
CA ILE A 156 16.49 -19.97 -9.88
C ILE A 156 16.84 -19.21 -8.59
N ILE A 157 15.93 -19.14 -7.63
CA ILE A 157 16.20 -18.51 -6.34
C ILE A 157 17.31 -19.25 -5.56
N GLU A 158 17.34 -20.57 -5.61
CA GLU A 158 18.44 -21.37 -5.02
C GLU A 158 19.79 -20.98 -5.60
N GLU A 159 19.90 -20.87 -6.90
CA GLU A 159 21.17 -20.51 -7.55
C GLU A 159 21.55 -19.06 -7.26
N ILE A 160 20.58 -18.11 -7.23
CA ILE A 160 20.85 -16.73 -6.80
C ILE A 160 21.38 -16.72 -5.37
N ASN A 161 20.73 -17.46 -4.46
CA ASN A 161 21.15 -17.56 -3.07
C ASN A 161 22.55 -18.17 -2.94
N ARG A 162 22.83 -19.25 -3.66
CA ARG A 162 24.16 -19.90 -3.64
C ARG A 162 25.25 -18.93 -4.05
N ARG A 163 25.07 -18.21 -5.14
CA ARG A 163 26.04 -17.20 -5.64
C ARG A 163 26.19 -16.06 -4.64
N PHE A 164 25.09 -15.55 -4.09
CA PHE A 164 25.13 -14.49 -3.10
C PHE A 164 25.86 -14.89 -1.80
N ILE A 165 25.71 -16.16 -1.36
CA ILE A 165 26.49 -16.68 -0.21
C ILE A 165 27.99 -16.66 -0.51
N LEU A 166 28.42 -17.00 -1.72
CA LEU A 166 29.82 -16.92 -2.12
C LEU A 166 30.34 -15.46 -2.07
N ASP A 167 29.52 -14.49 -2.50
CA ASP A 167 29.85 -13.07 -2.41
C ASP A 167 30.02 -12.62 -0.93
N ILE A 168 29.13 -13.06 -0.05
CA ILE A 168 29.26 -12.80 1.40
C ILE A 168 30.54 -13.41 1.96
N GLN A 169 30.84 -14.66 1.60
CA GLN A 169 32.05 -15.36 2.07
C GLN A 169 33.33 -14.67 1.57
N ALA A 170 33.33 -14.23 0.33
CA ALA A 170 34.46 -13.50 -0.26
C ALA A 170 34.69 -12.16 0.47
N LYS A 171 33.63 -11.42 0.80
CA LYS A 171 33.73 -10.11 1.45
C LYS A 171 33.98 -10.23 2.96
N TYR A 172 33.44 -11.27 3.62
CA TYR A 172 33.50 -11.50 5.06
C TYR A 172 33.93 -12.93 5.38
N PRO A 173 35.21 -13.31 5.13
CA PRO A 173 35.70 -14.68 5.36
C PRO A 173 35.47 -15.17 6.79
N GLY A 174 34.88 -16.35 6.91
CA GLY A 174 34.63 -17.00 8.21
C GLY A 174 33.47 -16.43 9.04
N ASN A 175 32.74 -15.41 8.51
CA ASN A 175 31.63 -14.80 9.24
C ASN A 175 30.28 -15.48 8.90
N TYR A 176 30.04 -16.60 9.56
CA TYR A 176 28.79 -17.36 9.39
C TYR A 176 27.52 -16.60 9.83
N ASP A 177 27.64 -15.67 10.78
CA ASP A 177 26.50 -14.86 11.23
C ASP A 177 25.99 -13.91 10.13
N LYS A 178 26.88 -13.37 9.32
CA LYS A 178 26.50 -12.57 8.14
C LYS A 178 25.72 -13.43 7.14
N ILE A 179 26.13 -14.66 6.90
CA ILE A 179 25.41 -15.58 6.00
C ILE A 179 23.99 -15.83 6.54
N LYS A 180 23.85 -16.18 7.83
CA LYS A 180 22.53 -16.40 8.44
C LYS A 180 21.59 -15.21 8.32
N LYS A 181 22.13 -14.00 8.53
CA LYS A 181 21.35 -12.76 8.49
C LYS A 181 20.95 -12.35 7.09
N MET A 182 21.81 -12.59 6.10
CA MET A 182 21.66 -12.05 4.75
C MET A 182 21.15 -13.05 3.71
N ALA A 183 21.34 -14.36 3.93
CA ALA A 183 20.89 -15.39 2.99
C ALA A 183 19.41 -15.22 2.60
N ILE A 184 19.12 -15.44 1.31
CA ILE A 184 17.76 -15.43 0.77
C ILE A 184 16.99 -16.67 1.25
N LEU A 185 17.67 -17.83 1.25
CA LEU A 185 17.14 -19.09 1.76
C LEU A 185 17.82 -19.40 3.08
N TYR A 186 17.05 -19.37 4.15
CA TYR A 186 17.55 -19.71 5.48
C TYR A 186 16.38 -20.16 6.38
N ASP A 187 16.65 -21.18 7.21
CA ASP A 187 15.69 -21.72 8.18
C ASP A 187 14.35 -22.16 7.54
N GLY A 188 14.43 -22.86 6.41
CA GLY A 188 13.25 -23.34 5.68
C GLY A 188 12.37 -22.23 5.08
N GLN A 189 12.88 -21.02 4.96
CA GLN A 189 12.12 -19.85 4.46
C GLN A 189 12.81 -19.22 3.24
N VAL A 190 11.99 -18.76 2.30
CA VAL A 190 12.37 -17.85 1.21
C VAL A 190 12.11 -16.41 1.68
N LYS A 191 13.16 -15.62 1.89
CA LYS A 191 13.07 -14.24 2.37
C LYS A 191 12.98 -13.27 1.20
N MET A 192 11.78 -12.79 0.91
CA MET A 192 11.52 -12.00 -0.29
C MET A 192 12.23 -10.64 -0.30
N ALA A 193 12.33 -9.96 0.84
CA ALA A 193 13.07 -8.69 0.93
C ALA A 193 14.57 -8.88 0.61
N HIS A 194 15.17 -9.97 1.06
CA HIS A 194 16.57 -10.28 0.76
C HIS A 194 16.78 -10.50 -0.75
N LEU A 195 15.88 -11.25 -1.39
CA LEU A 195 15.91 -11.44 -2.84
C LEU A 195 15.81 -10.11 -3.58
N ALA A 196 14.87 -9.25 -3.18
CA ALA A 196 14.68 -7.92 -3.79
C ALA A 196 15.92 -7.02 -3.66
N ILE A 197 16.58 -7.02 -2.49
CA ILE A 197 17.79 -6.23 -2.24
C ILE A 197 18.97 -6.73 -3.07
N VAL A 198 19.16 -8.05 -3.11
CA VAL A 198 20.26 -8.67 -3.86
C VAL A 198 20.14 -8.38 -5.35
N ALA A 199 18.95 -8.52 -5.90
CA ALA A 199 18.67 -8.36 -7.31
C ALA A 199 18.43 -6.91 -7.76
N GLY A 200 18.02 -6.02 -6.87
CA GLY A 200 17.73 -4.63 -7.23
C GLY A 200 18.98 -3.78 -7.40
N TYR A 201 19.00 -2.90 -8.42
CA TYR A 201 20.03 -1.88 -8.55
C TYR A 201 19.85 -0.71 -7.58
N SER A 202 18.62 -0.51 -7.08
CA SER A 202 18.26 0.55 -6.14
C SER A 202 17.30 0.01 -5.08
N VAL A 203 17.56 0.37 -3.82
CA VAL A 203 16.72 0.06 -2.66
C VAL A 203 16.40 1.37 -1.96
N ASN A 204 15.12 1.75 -1.94
CA ASN A 204 14.75 2.97 -1.24
C ASN A 204 13.80 2.73 -0.08
N GLY A 205 13.99 3.52 0.98
CA GLY A 205 12.97 3.78 1.98
C GLY A 205 12.03 4.91 1.52
N VAL A 206 10.96 5.12 2.27
CA VAL A 206 9.85 6.01 1.88
C VAL A 206 9.73 7.28 2.74
N ALA A 207 10.68 7.52 3.64
CA ALA A 207 10.91 8.76 4.37
C ALA A 207 12.36 8.80 4.86
N LYS A 208 12.91 10.00 5.14
CA LYS A 208 14.30 10.14 5.59
C LYS A 208 14.58 9.29 6.83
N LEU A 209 13.75 9.44 7.87
CA LEU A 209 13.89 8.66 9.11
C LEU A 209 13.77 7.15 8.85
N HIS A 210 12.79 6.74 8.06
CA HIS A 210 12.59 5.34 7.67
C HIS A 210 13.83 4.77 6.99
N THR A 211 14.39 5.50 6.03
CA THR A 211 15.61 5.09 5.31
C THR A 211 16.82 4.97 6.23
N GLU A 212 16.97 5.89 7.19
CA GLU A 212 18.07 5.81 8.17
C GLU A 212 17.92 4.61 9.13
N ILE A 213 16.69 4.26 9.51
CA ILE A 213 16.42 3.05 10.30
C ILE A 213 16.77 1.79 9.49
N LEU A 214 16.38 1.73 8.22
CA LEU A 214 16.76 0.62 7.34
C LEU A 214 18.29 0.45 7.26
N LYS A 215 19.03 1.54 7.03
CA LYS A 215 20.48 1.52 6.91
C LYS A 215 21.21 1.15 8.20
N LYS A 216 20.71 1.62 9.33
CA LYS A 216 21.43 1.50 10.62
C LYS A 216 21.00 0.32 11.49
N GLN A 217 19.80 -0.22 11.21
CA GLN A 217 19.19 -1.27 12.03
C GLN A 217 18.75 -2.46 11.19
N GLU A 218 17.59 -2.36 10.50
CA GLU A 218 16.89 -3.50 9.91
C GLU A 218 17.66 -4.18 8.77
N LEU A 219 18.29 -3.39 7.90
CA LEU A 219 19.04 -3.86 6.73
C LEU A 219 20.52 -3.46 6.80
N LYS A 220 21.02 -3.26 8.00
CA LYS A 220 22.40 -2.80 8.24
C LYS A 220 23.44 -3.65 7.50
N ASP A 221 23.35 -4.97 7.59
CA ASP A 221 24.32 -5.88 6.96
C ASP A 221 24.32 -5.73 5.44
N PHE A 222 23.14 -5.52 4.82
CA PHE A 222 23.04 -5.25 3.39
C PHE A 222 23.58 -3.87 3.03
N TYR A 223 23.31 -2.85 3.85
CA TYR A 223 23.84 -1.51 3.64
C TYR A 223 25.38 -1.48 3.74
N GLU A 224 25.97 -2.18 4.70
CA GLU A 224 27.43 -2.32 4.83
C GLU A 224 28.06 -3.03 3.61
N MET A 225 27.32 -3.98 3.02
CA MET A 225 27.79 -4.73 1.86
C MET A 225 27.64 -3.97 0.55
N MET A 226 26.53 -3.24 0.36
CA MET A 226 26.11 -2.60 -0.88
C MET A 226 25.53 -1.19 -0.62
N PRO A 227 26.33 -0.25 -0.04
CA PRO A 227 25.83 1.05 0.39
C PRO A 227 25.29 1.91 -0.79
N GLU A 228 25.82 1.72 -1.97
CA GLU A 228 25.46 2.45 -3.21
C GLU A 228 24.00 2.21 -3.64
N LYS A 229 23.41 1.08 -3.25
CA LYS A 229 22.01 0.77 -3.58
C LYS A 229 21.01 1.58 -2.77
N PHE A 230 21.36 1.99 -1.55
CA PHE A 230 20.41 2.54 -0.58
C PHE A 230 20.20 4.03 -0.72
N ASN A 231 18.97 4.44 -0.91
CA ASN A 231 18.59 5.84 -1.03
C ASN A 231 17.20 6.11 -0.42
N ASN A 232 16.83 7.37 -0.34
CA ASN A 232 15.53 7.80 0.15
C ASN A 232 14.68 8.39 -0.96
N LYS A 233 13.41 7.97 -1.02
CA LYS A 233 12.37 8.61 -1.83
C LYS A 233 11.17 8.84 -0.92
N THR A 234 11.06 10.03 -0.36
CA THR A 234 9.95 10.39 0.53
C THR A 234 8.62 10.27 -0.19
N ASN A 235 7.68 9.54 0.41
CA ASN A 235 6.31 9.49 -0.08
C ASN A 235 5.71 10.89 -0.15
N GLY A 236 4.82 11.09 -1.11
CA GLY A 236 4.12 12.33 -1.31
C GLY A 236 2.79 12.12 -1.99
N ILE A 237 2.08 13.22 -2.18
CA ILE A 237 0.85 13.30 -2.94
C ILE A 237 1.02 14.25 -4.12
N THR A 238 0.15 14.15 -5.10
CA THR A 238 0.14 15.11 -6.21
C THR A 238 -0.97 16.14 -6.00
N GLN A 239 -0.63 17.42 -6.18
CA GLN A 239 -1.59 18.53 -6.17
C GLN A 239 -2.65 18.40 -7.28
N ARG A 240 -2.33 17.70 -8.36
CA ARG A 240 -3.29 17.44 -9.44
C ARG A 240 -4.46 16.57 -8.97
N ARG A 241 -4.21 15.56 -8.16
CA ARG A 241 -5.30 14.73 -7.60
C ARG A 241 -5.99 15.43 -6.43
N PHE A 242 -5.24 15.88 -5.42
CA PHE A 242 -5.81 16.29 -4.14
C PHE A 242 -6.22 17.77 -4.08
N LEU A 243 -5.72 18.62 -4.99
CA LEU A 243 -6.16 19.99 -5.11
C LEU A 243 -6.97 20.21 -6.41
N LEU A 244 -6.35 20.07 -7.59
CA LEU A 244 -7.03 20.36 -8.87
C LEU A 244 -8.28 19.50 -9.09
N HIS A 245 -8.20 18.19 -8.83
CA HIS A 245 -9.33 17.27 -9.05
C HIS A 245 -10.22 17.14 -7.81
N GLY A 246 -9.63 16.97 -6.62
CA GLY A 246 -10.38 16.65 -5.39
C GLY A 246 -11.05 17.86 -4.75
N ASN A 247 -10.54 19.08 -4.97
CA ASN A 247 -11.01 20.32 -4.36
C ASN A 247 -11.11 21.44 -5.40
N GLN A 248 -12.07 21.28 -6.35
CA GLN A 248 -12.23 22.18 -7.48
C GLN A 248 -12.43 23.63 -7.05
N LEU A 249 -13.27 23.88 -6.02
CA LEU A 249 -13.52 25.23 -5.54
C LEU A 249 -12.22 25.94 -5.09
N LEU A 250 -11.35 25.22 -4.39
CA LEU A 250 -10.06 25.77 -3.98
C LEU A 250 -9.10 25.93 -5.17
N ALA A 251 -9.11 24.96 -6.10
CA ALA A 251 -8.27 25.02 -7.30
C ALA A 251 -8.62 26.22 -8.19
N ASP A 252 -9.90 26.51 -8.36
CA ASP A 252 -10.40 27.66 -9.14
C ASP A 252 -9.97 28.96 -8.43
N TRP A 253 -10.20 29.07 -7.11
CA TRP A 253 -9.79 30.22 -6.31
C TRP A 253 -8.28 30.47 -6.37
N VAL A 254 -7.46 29.43 -6.25
CA VAL A 254 -6.00 29.53 -6.39
C VAL A 254 -5.62 30.02 -7.79
N THR A 255 -6.23 29.46 -8.82
CA THR A 255 -5.95 29.81 -10.22
C THR A 255 -6.31 31.28 -10.51
N ASP A 256 -7.44 31.76 -9.99
CA ASP A 256 -7.88 33.15 -10.14
C ASP A 256 -6.92 34.15 -9.47
N HIS A 257 -6.27 33.75 -8.38
CA HIS A 257 -5.35 34.63 -7.63
C HIS A 257 -3.91 34.62 -8.14
N ILE A 258 -3.39 33.47 -8.58
CA ILE A 258 -1.96 33.30 -8.90
C ILE A 258 -1.65 32.71 -10.28
N GLY A 259 -2.69 32.43 -11.10
CA GLY A 259 -2.53 31.77 -12.40
C GLY A 259 -2.46 30.25 -12.29
N PRO A 260 -2.43 29.51 -13.40
CA PRO A 260 -2.52 28.04 -13.46
C PRO A 260 -1.17 27.32 -13.28
N GLU A 261 -0.06 28.03 -13.18
CA GLU A 261 1.29 27.44 -13.17
C GLU A 261 1.53 26.49 -11.99
N TRP A 262 0.82 26.65 -10.87
CA TRP A 262 0.88 25.76 -9.71
C TRP A 262 0.49 24.32 -10.03
N ILE A 263 -0.27 24.09 -11.09
CA ILE A 263 -0.69 22.73 -11.51
C ILE A 263 0.52 21.86 -11.83
N THR A 264 1.55 22.43 -12.45
CA THR A 264 2.78 21.73 -12.83
C THR A 264 3.96 22.06 -11.92
N ASP A 265 3.95 23.25 -11.30
CA ASP A 265 4.97 23.70 -10.35
C ASP A 265 4.31 24.15 -9.04
N LEU A 266 4.23 23.22 -8.07
CA LEU A 266 3.58 23.49 -6.78
C LEU A 266 4.25 24.64 -5.99
N SER A 267 5.50 24.97 -6.26
CA SER A 267 6.19 26.09 -5.58
C SER A 267 5.50 27.44 -5.80
N GLN A 268 4.75 27.58 -6.91
CA GLN A 268 3.97 28.78 -7.23
C GLN A 268 2.89 29.10 -6.18
N ILE A 269 2.39 28.11 -5.44
CA ILE A 269 1.41 28.31 -4.37
C ILE A 269 1.91 29.31 -3.29
N SER A 270 3.24 29.44 -3.15
CA SER A 270 3.83 30.44 -2.23
C SER A 270 3.43 31.89 -2.54
N LYS A 271 2.99 32.19 -3.77
CA LYS A 271 2.48 33.51 -4.16
C LYS A 271 1.20 33.89 -3.39
N LEU A 272 0.45 32.92 -2.87
CA LEU A 272 -0.73 33.20 -2.04
C LEU A 272 -0.39 33.90 -0.72
N LYS A 273 0.87 33.92 -0.29
CA LYS A 273 1.28 34.59 0.95
C LYS A 273 0.93 36.09 0.98
N VAL A 274 0.81 36.75 -0.17
CA VAL A 274 0.45 38.16 -0.24
C VAL A 274 -1.00 38.42 0.18
N TYR A 275 -1.85 37.41 0.19
CA TYR A 275 -3.27 37.48 0.56
C TYR A 275 -3.52 37.09 2.03
N VAL A 276 -2.48 36.81 2.83
CA VAL A 276 -2.65 36.27 4.18
C VAL A 276 -3.39 37.24 5.11
N ASP A 277 -3.22 38.56 4.94
CA ASP A 277 -3.86 39.59 5.70
C ASP A 277 -5.07 40.23 4.98
N ASP A 278 -5.46 39.70 3.83
CA ASP A 278 -6.63 40.18 3.07
C ASP A 278 -7.91 39.52 3.62
N GLU A 279 -8.73 40.26 4.32
CA GLU A 279 -9.97 39.80 4.95
C GLU A 279 -10.94 39.18 3.93
N LYS A 280 -11.00 39.67 2.70
CA LYS A 280 -11.86 39.11 1.65
C LYS A 280 -11.35 37.76 1.21
N ALA A 281 -10.07 37.61 0.96
CA ALA A 281 -9.44 36.35 0.61
C ALA A 281 -9.61 35.29 1.72
N GLN A 282 -9.43 35.69 2.99
CA GLN A 282 -9.69 34.82 4.15
C GLN A 282 -11.15 34.32 4.17
N GLN A 283 -12.11 35.20 3.93
CA GLN A 283 -13.52 34.89 3.94
C GLN A 283 -13.90 33.94 2.80
N GLU A 284 -13.37 34.19 1.61
CA GLU A 284 -13.55 33.32 0.45
C GLU A 284 -12.98 31.91 0.72
N PHE A 285 -11.76 31.83 1.26
CA PHE A 285 -11.10 30.57 1.63
C PHE A 285 -11.91 29.79 2.67
N MET A 286 -12.39 30.45 3.72
CA MET A 286 -13.24 29.83 4.74
C MET A 286 -14.58 29.36 4.18
N ASN A 287 -15.17 30.09 3.23
CA ASN A 287 -16.40 29.68 2.56
C ASN A 287 -16.17 28.43 1.70
N ILE A 288 -15.05 28.35 0.98
CA ILE A 288 -14.68 27.15 0.21
C ILE A 288 -14.57 25.93 1.15
N LYS A 289 -13.90 26.06 2.28
CA LYS A 289 -13.82 25.01 3.30
C LYS A 289 -15.23 24.59 3.75
N TYR A 290 -16.09 25.53 4.05
CA TYR A 290 -17.47 25.26 4.46
C TYR A 290 -18.28 24.51 3.38
N GLN A 291 -18.16 24.89 2.10
CA GLN A 291 -18.83 24.19 0.99
C GLN A 291 -18.34 22.73 0.86
N ASN A 292 -17.05 22.48 1.02
CA ASN A 292 -16.52 21.14 1.04
C ASN A 292 -17.06 20.31 2.23
N LYS A 293 -17.25 20.95 3.39
CA LYS A 293 -17.86 20.29 4.57
C LYS A 293 -19.34 19.98 4.35
N VAL A 294 -20.08 20.87 3.70
CA VAL A 294 -21.47 20.62 3.31
C VAL A 294 -21.56 19.43 2.35
N ARG A 295 -20.66 19.36 1.36
CA ARG A 295 -20.59 18.23 0.41
C ARG A 295 -20.33 16.91 1.12
N LEU A 296 -19.39 16.89 2.06
CA LEU A 296 -19.08 15.69 2.85
C LEU A 296 -20.23 15.32 3.80
N ALA A 297 -20.85 16.30 4.44
CA ALA A 297 -22.02 16.07 5.31
C ALA A 297 -23.19 15.42 4.55
N LYS A 298 -23.45 15.89 3.32
CA LYS A 298 -24.44 15.27 2.45
C LYS A 298 -24.09 13.83 2.10
N TYR A 299 -22.83 13.55 1.75
CA TYR A 299 -22.35 12.20 1.49
C TYR A 299 -22.55 11.27 2.71
N ILE A 300 -22.20 11.76 3.90
CA ILE A 300 -22.37 11.01 5.16
C ILE A 300 -23.86 10.71 5.41
N LEU A 301 -24.73 11.66 5.22
CA LEU A 301 -26.18 11.45 5.37
C LEU A 301 -26.70 10.38 4.40
N GLU A 302 -26.33 10.47 3.13
CA GLU A 302 -26.79 9.54 2.09
C GLU A 302 -26.25 8.10 2.27
N HIS A 303 -25.02 7.93 2.77
CA HIS A 303 -24.36 6.63 2.84
C HIS A 303 -24.34 6.02 4.25
N ASN A 304 -24.34 6.85 5.28
CA ASN A 304 -24.28 6.39 6.68
C ASN A 304 -25.56 6.67 7.47
N GLY A 305 -26.50 7.46 6.91
CA GLY A 305 -27.73 7.85 7.61
C GLY A 305 -27.52 8.76 8.81
N VAL A 306 -26.34 9.38 8.93
CA VAL A 306 -25.97 10.25 10.06
C VAL A 306 -25.98 11.71 9.63
N GLU A 307 -26.79 12.51 10.28
CA GLU A 307 -26.78 13.96 10.09
C GLU A 307 -25.62 14.57 10.90
N VAL A 308 -24.74 15.31 10.22
CA VAL A 308 -23.60 16.00 10.83
C VAL A 308 -23.65 17.50 10.53
N ASN A 309 -23.25 18.31 11.52
CA ASN A 309 -23.23 19.77 11.39
C ASN A 309 -21.96 20.21 10.61
N PRO A 310 -22.08 20.80 9.42
CA PRO A 310 -20.92 21.27 8.66
C PRO A 310 -20.11 22.37 9.36
N ARG A 311 -20.65 23.03 10.40
CA ARG A 311 -19.95 24.01 11.22
C ARG A 311 -19.14 23.40 12.35
N SER A 312 -19.37 22.11 12.69
CA SER A 312 -18.55 21.38 13.67
C SER A 312 -17.13 21.19 13.18
N ILE A 313 -16.16 21.00 14.07
CA ILE A 313 -14.80 20.60 13.66
C ILE A 313 -14.86 19.19 13.06
N PHE A 314 -14.43 19.03 11.81
CA PHE A 314 -14.28 17.73 11.18
C PHE A 314 -12.88 17.16 11.49
N ASP A 315 -12.85 16.23 12.44
CA ASP A 315 -11.67 15.54 12.93
C ASP A 315 -11.57 14.17 12.23
N VAL A 316 -10.55 13.98 11.42
CA VAL A 316 -10.49 12.91 10.44
C VAL A 316 -9.33 11.97 10.69
N GLN A 317 -9.61 10.67 10.77
CA GLN A 317 -8.60 9.61 10.74
C GLN A 317 -8.98 8.56 9.68
N VAL A 318 -8.51 8.74 8.47
CA VAL A 318 -8.82 7.87 7.32
C VAL A 318 -7.55 7.23 6.77
N LYS A 319 -7.36 5.97 7.10
CA LYS A 319 -6.21 5.14 6.71
C LYS A 319 -6.51 3.67 7.00
N ARG A 320 -5.76 2.73 6.41
CA ARG A 320 -5.90 1.31 6.73
C ARG A 320 -5.85 1.09 8.23
N LEU A 321 -6.70 0.21 8.76
CA LEU A 321 -6.71 -0.07 10.18
C LEU A 321 -5.55 -0.98 10.55
N HIS A 322 -4.72 -0.49 11.49
CA HIS A 322 -3.59 -1.22 12.04
C HIS A 322 -3.28 -0.72 13.45
N GLU A 323 -2.82 -1.61 14.34
CA GLU A 323 -2.53 -1.24 15.73
C GLU A 323 -1.51 -0.10 15.84
N TYR A 324 -0.47 -0.07 15.01
CA TYR A 324 0.54 1.00 15.05
C TYR A 324 0.02 2.36 14.59
N LYS A 325 -1.08 2.42 13.81
CA LYS A 325 -1.76 3.67 13.39
C LYS A 325 -2.64 4.26 14.48
N ARG A 326 -2.91 3.49 15.52
CA ARG A 326 -3.54 3.87 16.79
C ARG A 326 -4.97 4.44 16.67
N GLN A 327 -5.79 3.93 15.74
CA GLN A 327 -7.22 4.24 15.72
C GLN A 327 -7.90 3.91 17.04
N LEU A 328 -7.42 2.88 17.76
CA LEU A 328 -7.91 2.56 19.10
C LEU A 328 -7.68 3.72 20.06
N LEU A 329 -6.53 4.40 20.03
CA LEU A 329 -6.27 5.56 20.88
C LEU A 329 -7.26 6.70 20.58
N ASN A 330 -7.57 6.95 19.32
CA ASN A 330 -8.50 7.99 18.91
C ASN A 330 -9.93 7.66 19.40
N ILE A 331 -10.41 6.44 19.20
CA ILE A 331 -11.78 6.11 19.70
C ILE A 331 -11.87 6.12 21.22
N LEU A 332 -10.81 5.78 21.95
CA LEU A 332 -10.75 5.96 23.40
C LEU A 332 -10.82 7.44 23.81
N HIS A 333 -10.18 8.32 23.04
CA HIS A 333 -10.30 9.77 23.22
C HIS A 333 -11.76 10.25 22.99
N VAL A 334 -12.43 9.75 21.97
CA VAL A 334 -13.85 10.04 21.70
C VAL A 334 -14.72 9.62 22.90
N ILE A 335 -14.50 8.42 23.46
CA ILE A 335 -15.21 7.94 24.64
C ILE A 335 -14.97 8.86 25.84
N TYR A 336 -13.71 9.29 26.04
CA TYR A 336 -13.37 10.24 27.10
C TYR A 336 -14.11 11.58 26.93
N LEU A 337 -14.12 12.15 25.72
CA LEU A 337 -14.85 13.41 25.46
C LEU A 337 -16.35 13.25 25.70
N TYR A 338 -16.94 12.14 25.26
CA TYR A 338 -18.34 11.83 25.51
C TYR A 338 -18.65 11.78 27.03
N ASP A 339 -17.83 11.11 27.81
CA ASP A 339 -17.95 11.04 29.26
C ASP A 339 -17.82 12.44 29.91
N GLN A 340 -16.90 13.27 29.44
CA GLN A 340 -16.75 14.65 29.93
C GLN A 340 -17.98 15.50 29.61
N ILE A 341 -18.52 15.45 28.41
CA ILE A 341 -19.74 16.20 28.04
C ILE A 341 -20.93 15.76 28.89
N LYS A 342 -21.05 14.45 29.18
CA LYS A 342 -22.12 13.92 30.06
C LYS A 342 -22.00 14.38 31.51
N LYS A 343 -20.78 14.45 32.05
CA LYS A 343 -20.50 14.85 33.41
C LYS A 343 -20.58 16.38 33.63
N HIS A 344 -20.26 17.12 32.57
CA HIS A 344 -20.16 18.57 32.57
C HIS A 344 -20.95 19.17 31.39
N PRO A 345 -22.30 19.07 31.41
CA PRO A 345 -23.12 19.55 30.30
C PRO A 345 -22.98 21.07 30.06
N GLU A 346 -22.62 21.81 31.13
CA GLU A 346 -22.32 23.26 31.09
C GLU A 346 -20.99 23.60 30.42
N MET A 347 -20.15 22.64 30.14
CA MET A 347 -18.84 22.85 29.53
C MET A 347 -18.96 23.52 28.16
N ASP A 348 -18.20 24.58 27.94
CA ASP A 348 -18.05 25.18 26.61
C ASP A 348 -17.30 24.22 25.69
N PHE A 349 -18.05 23.46 24.91
CA PHE A 349 -17.52 22.46 23.99
C PHE A 349 -17.94 22.81 22.57
N TYR A 350 -16.95 23.17 21.74
CA TYR A 350 -17.23 23.43 20.34
C TYR A 350 -17.59 22.12 19.62
N PRO A 351 -18.71 22.06 18.87
CA PRO A 351 -19.17 20.82 18.22
C PRO A 351 -18.09 20.17 17.37
N ARG A 352 -17.94 18.86 17.52
CA ARG A 352 -16.93 18.07 16.80
C ARG A 352 -17.53 16.80 16.19
N THR A 353 -17.16 16.52 14.97
CA THR A 353 -17.51 15.30 14.24
C THR A 353 -16.23 14.51 13.96
N PHE A 354 -16.12 13.34 14.61
CA PHE A 354 -15.03 12.40 14.34
C PHE A 354 -15.38 11.52 13.15
N ILE A 355 -14.51 11.54 12.12
CA ILE A 355 -14.73 10.81 10.87
C ILE A 355 -13.62 9.77 10.71
N PHE A 356 -13.99 8.50 10.86
CA PHE A 356 -13.11 7.37 10.61
C PHE A 356 -13.37 6.80 9.22
N GLY A 357 -12.34 6.28 8.59
CA GLY A 357 -12.45 5.51 7.37
C GLY A 357 -11.30 4.52 7.29
N ALA A 358 -11.60 3.23 7.17
CA ALA A 358 -10.57 2.21 7.22
C ALA A 358 -11.00 0.93 6.48
N LYS A 359 -10.00 0.13 6.12
CA LYS A 359 -10.15 -1.28 5.75
C LYS A 359 -9.18 -2.10 6.59
N ALA A 360 -9.62 -3.26 7.05
CA ALA A 360 -8.79 -4.23 7.75
C ALA A 360 -8.43 -5.39 6.83
N SER A 361 -7.25 -5.97 7.00
CA SER A 361 -6.91 -7.24 6.39
C SER A 361 -7.88 -8.34 6.85
N ALA A 362 -8.25 -9.25 5.96
CA ALA A 362 -9.29 -10.26 6.21
C ALA A 362 -9.04 -11.13 7.45
N GLY A 363 -7.78 -11.51 7.70
CA GLY A 363 -7.37 -12.29 8.86
C GLY A 363 -7.06 -11.50 10.13
N TYR A 364 -7.11 -10.16 10.10
CA TYR A 364 -6.72 -9.32 11.23
C TYR A 364 -7.88 -9.09 12.21
N ALA A 365 -8.14 -10.08 13.05
CA ALA A 365 -9.28 -10.09 13.98
C ALA A 365 -9.31 -8.87 14.91
N ARG A 366 -8.16 -8.42 15.45
CA ARG A 366 -8.08 -7.25 16.33
C ARG A 366 -8.48 -5.97 15.61
N ALA A 367 -8.02 -5.76 14.38
CA ALA A 367 -8.42 -4.63 13.55
C ALA A 367 -9.94 -4.59 13.33
N LYS A 368 -10.55 -5.74 13.02
CA LYS A 368 -12.02 -5.85 12.89
C LYS A 368 -12.76 -5.50 14.18
N LYS A 369 -12.22 -5.92 15.34
CA LYS A 369 -12.80 -5.55 16.65
C LYS A 369 -12.72 -4.04 16.91
N ILE A 370 -11.66 -3.37 16.47
CA ILE A 370 -11.54 -1.90 16.58
C ILE A 370 -12.58 -1.22 15.69
N ILE A 371 -12.80 -1.69 14.46
CA ILE A 371 -13.87 -1.17 13.59
C ILE A 371 -15.24 -1.35 14.29
N LYS A 372 -15.50 -2.51 14.86
CA LYS A 372 -16.73 -2.76 15.62
C LYS A 372 -16.86 -1.80 16.79
N LEU A 373 -15.79 -1.57 17.56
CA LEU A 373 -15.80 -0.61 18.67
C LEU A 373 -16.18 0.80 18.21
N ILE A 374 -15.56 1.28 17.10
CA ILE A 374 -15.86 2.60 16.54
C ILE A 374 -17.33 2.72 16.20
N ASN A 375 -17.92 1.72 15.52
CA ASN A 375 -19.34 1.73 15.18
C ASN A 375 -20.24 1.64 16.41
N SER A 376 -19.90 0.80 17.42
CA SER A 376 -20.67 0.71 18.66
C SER A 376 -20.66 2.01 19.45
N VAL A 377 -19.52 2.73 19.47
CA VAL A 377 -19.43 4.07 20.08
C VAL A 377 -20.26 5.08 19.29
N ALA A 378 -20.22 5.01 17.95
CA ALA A 378 -21.03 5.85 17.08
C ALA A 378 -22.53 5.66 17.36
N ASP A 379 -22.99 4.42 17.50
CA ASP A 379 -24.39 4.11 17.82
C ASP A 379 -24.83 4.76 19.16
N VAL A 380 -23.98 4.71 20.18
CA VAL A 380 -24.28 5.32 21.47
C VAL A 380 -24.26 6.85 21.39
N VAL A 381 -23.17 7.42 20.89
CA VAL A 381 -22.93 8.88 20.88
C VAL A 381 -23.92 9.60 19.97
N ASN A 382 -24.17 9.06 18.78
CA ASN A 382 -25.03 9.72 17.80
C ASN A 382 -26.51 9.77 18.18
N ASN A 383 -26.97 8.81 19.01
CA ASN A 383 -28.35 8.69 19.45
C ASN A 383 -28.60 9.27 20.84
N ASP A 384 -27.59 9.79 21.52
CA ASP A 384 -27.78 10.43 22.84
C ASP A 384 -28.18 11.89 22.69
N ALA A 385 -29.48 12.15 22.90
CA ALA A 385 -30.04 13.50 22.84
C ALA A 385 -29.51 14.44 23.93
N SER A 386 -29.00 13.88 25.05
CA SER A 386 -28.53 14.68 26.18
C SER A 386 -27.25 15.46 25.94
N ILE A 387 -26.51 15.11 24.89
CA ILE A 387 -25.29 15.86 24.47
C ILE A 387 -25.56 16.90 23.38
N GLU A 388 -26.84 17.10 23.01
CA GLU A 388 -27.30 18.15 22.08
C GLU A 388 -26.54 18.16 20.73
N GLY A 389 -26.07 17.00 20.27
CA GLY A 389 -25.29 16.90 19.02
C GLY A 389 -23.90 17.53 19.07
N LYS A 390 -23.39 17.89 20.26
CA LYS A 390 -22.03 18.42 20.43
C LYS A 390 -20.94 17.49 19.90
N LEU A 391 -21.20 16.16 19.92
CA LEU A 391 -20.28 15.13 19.45
C LEU A 391 -20.99 14.21 18.46
N LYS A 392 -20.36 13.91 17.35
CA LYS A 392 -20.78 12.93 16.35
C LYS A 392 -19.62 12.03 15.97
N VAL A 393 -19.91 10.78 15.66
CA VAL A 393 -18.93 9.76 15.22
C VAL A 393 -19.45 9.10 13.96
N VAL A 394 -18.60 9.04 12.92
CA VAL A 394 -18.94 8.45 11.64
C VAL A 394 -17.85 7.50 11.21
N PHE A 395 -18.21 6.31 10.73
CA PHE A 395 -17.31 5.39 10.07
C PHE A 395 -17.68 5.27 8.59
N ILE A 396 -16.87 5.85 7.71
CA ILE A 396 -17.08 5.78 6.26
C ILE A 396 -16.61 4.43 5.74
N GLU A 397 -17.55 3.64 5.23
CA GLU A 397 -17.30 2.32 4.68
C GLU A 397 -16.50 2.39 3.36
N ASN A 398 -15.84 1.26 3.05
CA ASN A 398 -15.13 1.09 1.80
C ASN A 398 -14.19 2.26 1.43
N TYR A 399 -13.48 2.78 2.44
CA TYR A 399 -12.54 3.88 2.25
C TYR A 399 -11.55 3.60 1.13
N ARG A 400 -11.43 4.53 0.19
CA ARG A 400 -10.60 4.47 -1.01
C ARG A 400 -10.21 5.88 -1.45
N VAL A 401 -9.35 5.99 -2.46
CA VAL A 401 -8.82 7.29 -2.90
C VAL A 401 -9.89 8.28 -3.32
N SER A 402 -10.99 7.84 -3.94
CA SER A 402 -12.11 8.72 -4.32
C SER A 402 -12.86 9.30 -3.10
N ASN A 403 -12.95 8.54 -2.00
CA ASN A 403 -13.44 9.08 -0.72
C ASN A 403 -12.42 10.03 -0.09
N ALA A 404 -11.13 9.70 -0.17
CA ALA A 404 -10.06 10.53 0.37
C ALA A 404 -10.07 11.95 -0.21
N GLU A 405 -10.26 12.10 -1.50
CA GLU A 405 -10.32 13.39 -2.19
C GLU A 405 -11.37 14.33 -1.57
N MET A 406 -12.56 13.82 -1.30
CA MET A 406 -13.63 14.60 -0.68
C MET A 406 -13.38 14.84 0.82
N ILE A 407 -12.92 13.82 1.53
CA ILE A 407 -12.69 13.89 2.97
C ILE A 407 -11.57 14.90 3.30
N PHE A 408 -10.45 14.87 2.58
CA PHE A 408 -9.33 15.78 2.85
C PHE A 408 -9.68 17.24 2.53
N ALA A 409 -10.47 17.49 1.47
CA ALA A 409 -10.96 18.83 1.18
C ALA A 409 -11.81 19.41 2.32
N ALA A 410 -12.55 18.55 3.04
CA ALA A 410 -13.47 18.94 4.12
C ALA A 410 -12.83 18.88 5.52
N ALA A 411 -11.71 18.21 5.71
CA ALA A 411 -11.10 18.04 7.03
C ALA A 411 -10.62 19.37 7.64
N ASP A 412 -10.88 19.58 8.93
CA ASP A 412 -10.28 20.63 9.73
C ASP A 412 -9.05 20.11 10.49
N VAL A 413 -9.13 18.88 11.00
CA VAL A 413 -8.05 18.16 11.69
C VAL A 413 -7.80 16.82 11.00
N SER A 414 -6.54 16.52 10.74
CA SER A 414 -6.08 15.22 10.22
C SER A 414 -5.23 14.53 11.29
N GLU A 415 -5.74 13.39 11.78
CA GLU A 415 -5.09 12.62 12.85
C GLU A 415 -3.88 11.85 12.35
N GLN A 416 -2.68 12.29 12.75
CA GLN A 416 -1.39 11.67 12.42
C GLN A 416 -0.72 11.17 13.70
N ILE A 417 -1.32 10.17 14.35
CA ILE A 417 -0.97 9.69 15.68
C ILE A 417 -0.34 8.30 15.71
N SER A 418 0.20 7.83 14.60
CA SER A 418 0.90 6.54 14.52
C SER A 418 2.06 6.45 15.52
N THR A 419 2.40 5.24 15.96
CA THR A 419 3.59 5.02 16.80
C THR A 419 4.82 5.59 16.10
N ALA A 420 5.64 6.31 16.84
CA ALA A 420 6.84 6.97 16.34
C ALA A 420 7.71 5.98 15.53
N SER A 421 8.24 6.44 14.41
CA SER A 421 9.07 5.69 13.47
C SER A 421 8.39 4.54 12.72
N LYS A 422 7.14 4.18 13.00
CA LYS A 422 6.46 3.05 12.36
C LYS A 422 5.73 3.41 11.07
N GLU A 423 5.46 4.68 10.80
CA GLU A 423 4.82 5.15 9.58
C GLU A 423 5.66 6.24 8.90
N ALA A 424 5.90 6.08 7.61
CA ALA A 424 6.35 7.18 6.76
C ALA A 424 5.20 8.18 6.54
N SER A 425 5.47 9.31 5.88
CA SER A 425 4.41 10.23 5.49
C SER A 425 3.36 9.52 4.65
N GLY A 426 2.10 9.55 5.10
CA GLY A 426 0.96 9.04 4.36
C GLY A 426 0.32 10.12 3.48
N THR A 427 -0.95 9.87 3.06
CA THR A 427 -1.73 10.80 2.23
C THR A 427 -2.30 11.98 3.05
N GLY A 428 -2.57 11.76 4.34
CA GLY A 428 -3.17 12.75 5.23
C GLY A 428 -2.18 13.75 5.83
#